data_cbd518f57d0d4c92198e889fcc9c57dc
#
_entry.id   cbd518f57d0d4c92198e889fcc9c57dc
#
_cell.length_a   1.000
_cell.length_b   1.000
_cell.length_c   1.000
_cell.angle_alpha   90.00
_cell.angle_beta   90.00
_cell.angle_gamma   90.00
#
_symmetry.space_group_name_H-M   'P 1'
#
loop_
_entity.id
_entity.type
_entity.pdbx_description
1 polymer ?
#
loop_
_entity_poly.entity_id
_entity_poly.type
_entity_poly.pdbx_seq_one_letter_code
_entity_poly.pdbx_strand_id
1 'polypeptide(L)'
;MSLRDFSVLDWSRMSDGVARRECEALARALPHGLEFEDLKTHDYCGRTHRIAYFDGKEGGDLVQFVLAPGGEVSLGFDGTDFKPSNCQIESFAESATEYDLDPSITQFVDTQTSPRRTACVPPMLIEVVAQEVMPLEPVAEHDAIFARLQDEYPQGRTVEDHGDSLGEDSFIVKRDSDGTLQVSRRPATTLTVVEERLQKWGMRLPTCDEWEHACGAGAATLFRWGDETPIDFYPTDTCAEHRALKTAWVLSGGKLVYEAPAAKWDLHQRLNLFGLKIANNPYQSDLVADGPRALGGDGGCNICGGAGFFLGWLPLATAFRNPYETRIELHQNVADDYHRLRRAISID
;
A
#
# COMPACT_ATOMS: atom_id res chain seq x y z
N MET A 1 15.33 -22.82 -20.41
CA MET A 1 15.28 -21.37 -20.21
C MET A 1 15.01 -21.16 -18.74
N SER A 2 15.83 -20.42 -18.03
CA SER A 2 15.67 -20.23 -16.60
C SER A 2 14.64 -19.09 -16.37
N LEU A 3 13.77 -19.22 -15.36
CA LEU A 3 12.86 -18.14 -14.99
C LEU A 3 13.58 -16.84 -14.61
N ARG A 4 14.89 -16.92 -14.36
CA ARG A 4 15.77 -15.76 -14.12
C ARG A 4 15.80 -14.74 -15.27
N ASP A 5 15.46 -15.17 -16.49
CA ASP A 5 15.55 -14.35 -17.70
C ASP A 5 14.19 -13.83 -18.18
N PHE A 6 13.10 -13.99 -17.41
CA PHE A 6 11.79 -13.49 -17.80
C PHE A 6 11.69 -11.98 -17.67
N SER A 7 11.84 -11.32 -18.81
CA SER A 7 11.40 -9.93 -18.96
C SER A 7 9.88 -9.87 -19.14
N VAL A 8 9.30 -8.69 -18.90
CA VAL A 8 7.88 -8.43 -19.22
C VAL A 8 7.55 -8.83 -20.67
N LEU A 9 8.49 -8.59 -21.59
CA LEU A 9 8.31 -8.91 -23.00
C LEU A 9 8.30 -10.42 -23.26
N ASP A 10 9.24 -11.18 -22.68
CA ASP A 10 9.30 -12.63 -22.86
C ASP A 10 8.08 -13.31 -22.25
N TRP A 11 7.69 -12.87 -21.05
CA TRP A 11 6.47 -13.35 -20.40
C TRP A 11 5.22 -13.12 -21.26
N SER A 12 5.08 -11.94 -21.85
CA SER A 12 3.93 -11.61 -22.72
C SER A 12 3.87 -12.43 -24.01
N ARG A 13 5.02 -12.85 -24.55
CA ARG A 13 5.14 -13.64 -25.79
C ARG A 13 4.99 -15.13 -25.58
N MET A 14 5.14 -15.59 -24.35
CA MET A 14 5.06 -17.00 -24.01
C MET A 14 3.64 -17.54 -24.23
N SER A 15 3.48 -18.73 -24.78
CA SER A 15 2.16 -19.37 -24.85
C SER A 15 1.71 -19.81 -23.43
N ASP A 16 0.40 -19.88 -23.18
CA ASP A 16 -0.15 -20.27 -21.88
C ASP A 16 0.33 -21.66 -21.45
N GLY A 17 0.44 -22.59 -22.40
CA GLY A 17 0.93 -23.93 -22.10
C GLY A 17 2.40 -23.97 -21.68
N VAL A 18 3.24 -23.08 -22.19
CA VAL A 18 4.62 -22.93 -21.75
C VAL A 18 4.64 -22.23 -20.38
N ALA A 19 3.95 -21.09 -20.26
CA ALA A 19 3.88 -20.34 -19.02
C ALA A 19 3.42 -21.21 -17.82
N ARG A 20 2.39 -22.01 -18.02
CA ARG A 20 1.88 -22.94 -17.00
C ARG A 20 2.95 -23.95 -16.54
N ARG A 21 3.63 -24.61 -17.50
CA ARG A 21 4.70 -25.56 -17.16
C ARG A 21 5.85 -24.91 -16.39
N GLU A 22 6.25 -23.69 -16.78
CA GLU A 22 7.31 -22.96 -16.11
C GLU A 22 6.90 -22.55 -14.69
N CYS A 23 5.64 -22.09 -14.49
CA CYS A 23 5.11 -21.75 -13.16
C CYS A 23 4.99 -23.00 -12.25
N GLU A 24 4.55 -24.14 -12.79
CA GLU A 24 4.53 -25.42 -12.06
C GLU A 24 5.95 -25.88 -11.68
N ALA A 25 6.93 -25.69 -12.57
CA ALA A 25 8.32 -25.98 -12.28
C ALA A 25 8.90 -25.06 -11.21
N LEU A 26 8.58 -23.77 -11.28
CA LEU A 26 8.95 -22.78 -10.28
C LEU A 26 8.39 -23.16 -8.89
N ALA A 27 7.11 -23.43 -8.79
CA ALA A 27 6.47 -23.82 -7.52
C ALA A 27 7.16 -25.02 -6.87
N ARG A 28 7.54 -26.04 -7.68
CA ARG A 28 8.29 -27.20 -7.17
C ARG A 28 9.71 -26.89 -6.73
N ALA A 29 10.34 -25.89 -7.28
CA ALA A 29 11.72 -25.50 -6.97
C ALA A 29 11.83 -24.60 -5.74
N LEU A 30 10.74 -23.90 -5.38
CA LEU A 30 10.73 -22.98 -4.26
C LEU A 30 10.56 -23.75 -2.93
N PRO A 31 11.34 -23.37 -1.89
CA PRO A 31 11.39 -24.12 -0.62
C PRO A 31 10.15 -23.94 0.27
N HIS A 32 9.17 -23.12 -0.15
CA HIS A 32 8.11 -22.61 0.73
C HIS A 32 6.80 -23.38 0.65
N GLY A 33 6.73 -24.51 -0.10
CA GLY A 33 5.48 -25.22 -0.28
C GLY A 33 4.42 -24.40 -1.01
N LEU A 34 4.86 -23.45 -1.85
CA LEU A 34 3.98 -22.70 -2.72
C LEU A 34 3.42 -23.61 -3.81
N GLU A 35 2.14 -23.49 -4.07
CA GLU A 35 1.46 -24.20 -5.14
C GLU A 35 1.10 -23.20 -6.25
N PHE A 36 1.38 -23.57 -7.50
CA PHE A 36 0.88 -22.79 -8.63
C PHE A 36 -0.62 -23.00 -8.74
N GLU A 37 -1.39 -21.91 -8.64
CA GLU A 37 -2.84 -21.93 -8.71
C GLU A 37 -3.33 -21.91 -10.17
N ASP A 38 -3.10 -20.80 -10.87
CA ASP A 38 -3.63 -20.60 -12.22
C ASP A 38 -2.96 -19.43 -12.95
N LEU A 39 -3.19 -19.41 -14.28
CA LEU A 39 -2.94 -18.24 -15.15
C LEU A 39 -4.26 -17.53 -15.43
N LYS A 40 -4.31 -16.24 -15.15
CA LYS A 40 -5.49 -15.42 -15.44
C LYS A 40 -5.11 -14.23 -16.32
N THR A 41 -5.91 -13.98 -17.34
CA THR A 41 -5.81 -12.75 -18.13
C THR A 41 -6.50 -11.63 -17.36
N HIS A 42 -5.81 -10.50 -17.24
CA HIS A 42 -6.29 -9.35 -16.49
C HIS A 42 -6.19 -8.08 -17.34
N ASP A 43 -7.28 -7.33 -17.34
CA ASP A 43 -7.38 -6.04 -18.04
C ASP A 43 -7.41 -4.90 -17.02
N TYR A 44 -6.50 -3.95 -17.19
CA TYR A 44 -6.43 -2.78 -16.34
C TYR A 44 -6.09 -1.53 -17.14
N CYS A 45 -6.99 -0.55 -17.15
CA CYS A 45 -6.82 0.75 -17.82
C CYS A 45 -6.40 0.62 -19.29
N GLY A 46 -7.08 -0.26 -20.04
CA GLY A 46 -6.85 -0.48 -21.48
C GLY A 46 -5.61 -1.31 -21.83
N ARG A 47 -4.93 -1.87 -20.82
CA ARG A 47 -3.80 -2.80 -21.01
C ARG A 47 -4.21 -4.19 -20.51
N THR A 48 -3.70 -5.22 -21.19
CA THR A 48 -3.97 -6.62 -20.87
C THR A 48 -2.67 -7.31 -20.48
N HIS A 49 -2.69 -8.11 -19.40
CA HIS A 49 -1.56 -8.89 -18.94
C HIS A 49 -1.99 -10.27 -18.46
N ARG A 50 -1.08 -11.25 -18.57
CA ARG A 50 -1.26 -12.58 -18.01
C ARG A 50 -0.61 -12.65 -16.64
N ILE A 51 -1.40 -12.94 -15.61
CA ILE A 51 -0.95 -13.07 -14.24
C ILE A 51 -0.83 -14.55 -13.89
N ALA A 52 0.27 -14.95 -13.26
CA ALA A 52 0.42 -16.26 -12.65
C ALA A 52 0.23 -16.13 -11.13
N TYR A 53 -0.72 -16.86 -10.57
CA TYR A 53 -1.03 -16.89 -9.15
C TYR A 53 -0.40 -18.10 -8.48
N PHE A 54 0.11 -17.88 -7.27
CA PHE A 54 0.69 -18.91 -6.41
C PHE A 54 0.10 -18.78 -5.02
N ASP A 55 -0.34 -19.89 -4.47
CA ASP A 55 -0.88 -19.96 -3.12
C ASP A 55 0.14 -20.56 -2.16
N GLY A 56 0.26 -19.95 -1.00
CA GLY A 56 1.08 -20.40 0.12
C GLY A 56 0.28 -20.44 1.41
N LYS A 57 0.85 -21.01 2.45
CA LYS A 57 0.27 -21.02 3.80
C LYS A 57 1.26 -20.49 4.80
N GLU A 58 0.83 -19.54 5.61
CA GLU A 58 1.58 -19.02 6.74
C GLU A 58 0.69 -19.03 7.99
N GLY A 59 1.14 -19.71 9.05
CA GLY A 59 0.38 -19.79 10.29
C GLY A 59 -1.01 -20.44 10.18
N GLY A 60 -1.32 -21.07 9.03
CA GLY A 60 -2.64 -21.62 8.71
C GLY A 60 -3.47 -20.75 7.76
N ASP A 61 -3.07 -19.51 7.55
CA ASP A 61 -3.72 -18.58 6.63
C ASP A 61 -3.21 -18.73 5.19
N LEU A 62 -4.12 -18.59 4.23
CA LEU A 62 -3.77 -18.58 2.81
C LEU A 62 -3.14 -17.25 2.43
N VAL A 63 -1.96 -17.34 1.82
CA VAL A 63 -1.24 -16.17 1.29
C VAL A 63 -1.09 -16.33 -0.20
N GLN A 64 -1.47 -15.32 -0.95
CA GLN A 64 -1.39 -15.36 -2.41
C GLN A 64 -0.28 -14.46 -2.94
N PHE A 65 0.50 -15.02 -3.86
CA PHE A 65 1.55 -14.32 -4.59
C PHE A 65 1.25 -14.27 -6.08
N VAL A 66 1.84 -13.31 -6.76
CA VAL A 66 1.87 -13.24 -8.22
C VAL A 66 3.30 -13.16 -8.72
N LEU A 67 3.53 -13.67 -9.92
CA LEU A 67 4.78 -13.46 -10.63
C LEU A 67 4.81 -12.03 -11.18
N ALA A 68 5.74 -11.21 -10.68
CA ALA A 68 6.13 -9.95 -11.29
C ALA A 68 7.29 -10.21 -12.25
N PRO A 69 7.09 -10.09 -13.57
CA PRO A 69 8.16 -10.29 -14.55
C PRO A 69 9.21 -9.17 -14.40
N GLY A 70 10.48 -9.50 -14.57
CA GLY A 70 11.58 -8.56 -14.47
C GLY A 70 12.07 -7.99 -15.79
N GLY A 71 13.29 -7.49 -15.79
CA GLY A 71 14.00 -6.99 -16.97
C GLY A 71 14.49 -5.57 -16.80
N GLU A 72 14.93 -4.98 -17.91
CA GLU A 72 15.25 -3.55 -17.95
C GLU A 72 13.93 -2.76 -18.01
N VAL A 73 13.69 -1.91 -17.02
CA VAL A 73 12.46 -1.17 -16.85
C VAL A 73 12.73 0.32 -16.61
N SER A 74 11.80 1.16 -17.03
CA SER A 74 11.82 2.58 -16.69
C SER A 74 11.04 2.79 -15.40
N LEU A 75 11.67 3.42 -14.42
CA LEU A 75 11.12 3.78 -13.12
C LEU A 75 11.20 5.29 -12.92
N GLY A 76 10.54 5.78 -11.88
CA GLY A 76 10.46 7.22 -11.61
C GLY A 76 9.46 7.92 -12.51
N PHE A 77 9.30 9.20 -12.27
CA PHE A 77 8.40 10.05 -13.04
C PHE A 77 9.04 11.41 -13.26
N ASP A 78 8.79 12.00 -14.39
CA ASP A 78 9.18 13.36 -14.73
C ASP A 78 7.91 14.22 -14.75
N GLY A 79 7.84 15.22 -13.89
CA GLY A 79 6.67 16.06 -13.76
C GLY A 79 6.27 16.76 -15.07
N THR A 80 7.19 16.92 -16.04
CA THR A 80 6.88 17.48 -17.36
C THR A 80 6.04 16.53 -18.24
N ASP A 81 6.02 15.26 -17.94
CA ASP A 81 5.17 14.28 -18.62
C ASP A 81 3.74 14.21 -18.03
N PHE A 82 3.53 14.79 -16.87
CA PHE A 82 2.20 14.88 -16.26
C PHE A 82 1.26 15.73 -17.11
N LYS A 83 0.09 15.19 -17.38
CA LYS A 83 -0.96 15.85 -18.17
C LYS A 83 -2.20 16.11 -17.30
N PRO A 84 -2.13 17.10 -16.40
CA PRO A 84 -3.25 17.41 -15.53
C PRO A 84 -4.45 17.94 -16.33
N SER A 85 -5.65 17.58 -15.90
CA SER A 85 -6.88 18.22 -16.35
C SER A 85 -6.97 19.66 -15.80
N ASN A 86 -7.78 20.49 -16.42
CA ASN A 86 -8.03 21.86 -15.92
C ASN A 86 -8.54 21.85 -14.47
N CYS A 87 -9.40 20.90 -14.11
CA CYS A 87 -9.93 20.78 -12.76
C CYS A 87 -8.83 20.43 -11.72
N GLN A 88 -7.85 19.59 -12.10
CA GLN A 88 -6.70 19.30 -11.23
C GLN A 88 -5.80 20.52 -11.07
N ILE A 89 -5.60 21.30 -12.13
CA ILE A 89 -4.82 22.55 -12.08
C ILE A 89 -5.51 23.56 -11.14
N GLU A 90 -6.82 23.73 -11.25
CA GLU A 90 -7.61 24.62 -10.40
C GLU A 90 -7.56 24.16 -8.93
N SER A 91 -7.80 22.88 -8.66
CA SER A 91 -7.71 22.31 -7.31
C SER A 91 -6.33 22.46 -6.69
N PHE A 92 -5.27 22.27 -7.49
CA PHE A 92 -3.90 22.46 -7.02
C PHE A 92 -3.60 23.95 -6.75
N ALA A 93 -4.06 24.88 -7.60
CA ALA A 93 -3.82 26.31 -7.43
C ALA A 93 -4.42 26.85 -6.13
N GLU A 94 -5.57 26.35 -5.70
CA GLU A 94 -6.15 26.67 -4.39
C GLU A 94 -5.21 26.22 -3.26
N SER A 95 -4.74 24.97 -3.31
CA SER A 95 -3.79 24.42 -2.33
C SER A 95 -2.46 25.17 -2.34
N ALA A 96 -1.92 25.46 -3.53
CA ALA A 96 -0.65 26.17 -3.68
C ALA A 96 -0.70 27.57 -3.05
N THR A 97 -1.84 28.25 -3.18
CA THR A 97 -2.06 29.57 -2.56
C THR A 97 -2.16 29.46 -1.03
N GLU A 98 -2.84 28.45 -0.51
CA GLU A 98 -3.03 28.29 0.93
C GLU A 98 -1.75 27.90 1.65
N TYR A 99 -0.92 27.04 1.03
CA TYR A 99 0.27 26.45 1.65
C TYR A 99 1.59 27.03 1.14
N ASP A 100 1.56 28.11 0.37
CA ASP A 100 2.75 28.77 -0.22
C ASP A 100 3.64 27.80 -1.02
N LEU A 101 3.00 26.95 -1.85
CA LEU A 101 3.68 26.00 -2.71
C LEU A 101 4.05 26.63 -4.07
N ASP A 102 4.96 25.98 -4.81
CA ASP A 102 5.22 26.36 -6.21
C ASP A 102 3.91 26.29 -7.01
N PRO A 103 3.53 27.37 -7.72
CA PRO A 103 2.26 27.43 -8.45
C PRO A 103 2.18 26.48 -9.65
N SER A 104 3.30 25.90 -10.07
CA SER A 104 3.34 24.93 -11.17
C SER A 104 3.07 23.53 -10.67
N ILE A 105 1.90 22.96 -10.96
CA ILE A 105 1.52 21.61 -10.60
C ILE A 105 2.54 20.56 -11.11
N THR A 106 3.11 20.76 -12.29
CA THR A 106 4.10 19.85 -12.88
C THR A 106 5.44 19.90 -12.16
N GLN A 107 5.91 21.11 -11.79
CA GLN A 107 7.12 21.28 -10.98
C GLN A 107 6.92 20.72 -9.58
N PHE A 108 5.76 20.95 -8.98
CA PHE A 108 5.44 20.37 -7.68
C PHE A 108 5.48 18.84 -7.73
N VAL A 109 4.81 18.22 -8.72
CA VAL A 109 4.83 16.75 -8.90
C VAL A 109 6.26 16.25 -9.04
N ASP A 110 7.12 16.95 -9.79
CA ASP A 110 8.52 16.56 -9.95
C ASP A 110 9.29 16.55 -8.63
N THR A 111 8.98 17.45 -7.70
CA THR A 111 9.57 17.46 -6.35
C THR A 111 9.07 16.34 -5.45
N GLN A 112 7.91 15.77 -5.75
CA GLN A 112 7.25 14.72 -4.95
C GLN A 112 7.43 13.32 -5.51
N THR A 113 8.16 13.16 -6.60
CA THR A 113 8.35 11.86 -7.27
C THR A 113 9.84 11.52 -7.39
N SER A 114 10.15 10.23 -7.42
CA SER A 114 11.51 9.79 -7.73
C SER A 114 11.84 10.14 -9.18
N PRO A 115 13.08 10.57 -9.47
CA PRO A 115 13.48 10.93 -10.82
C PRO A 115 13.45 9.71 -11.74
N ARG A 116 13.16 9.97 -13.03
CA ARG A 116 13.18 8.92 -14.06
C ARG A 116 14.54 8.27 -14.15
N ARG A 117 14.54 6.95 -14.17
CA ARG A 117 15.75 6.12 -14.26
C ARG A 117 15.45 4.78 -14.97
N THR A 118 16.48 4.17 -15.50
CA THR A 118 16.43 2.78 -15.96
C THR A 118 17.01 1.88 -14.89
N ALA A 119 16.31 0.81 -14.56
CA ALA A 119 16.75 -0.21 -13.60
C ALA A 119 16.61 -1.62 -14.19
N CYS A 120 17.47 -2.53 -13.77
CA CYS A 120 17.33 -3.95 -14.05
C CYS A 120 16.69 -4.62 -12.84
N VAL A 121 15.40 -4.95 -12.95
CA VAL A 121 14.63 -5.59 -11.88
C VAL A 121 14.55 -7.09 -12.14
N PRO A 122 14.97 -7.94 -11.19
CA PRO A 122 14.82 -9.38 -11.35
C PRO A 122 13.34 -9.79 -11.29
N PRO A 123 12.94 -10.89 -11.96
CA PRO A 123 11.62 -11.45 -11.75
C PRO A 123 11.49 -11.95 -10.31
N MET A 124 10.32 -11.82 -9.73
CA MET A 124 10.05 -12.22 -8.34
C MET A 124 8.61 -12.69 -8.16
N LEU A 125 8.37 -13.50 -7.14
CA LEU A 125 7.02 -13.62 -6.60
C LEU A 125 6.82 -12.52 -5.56
N ILE A 126 5.69 -11.84 -5.65
CA ILE A 126 5.34 -10.76 -4.74
C ILE A 126 3.90 -10.94 -4.24
N GLU A 127 3.69 -10.68 -2.97
CA GLU A 127 2.40 -10.85 -2.32
C GLU A 127 1.34 -9.92 -2.90
N VAL A 128 0.15 -10.47 -3.18
CA VAL A 128 -0.95 -9.75 -3.83
C VAL A 128 -1.44 -8.57 -2.96
N VAL A 129 -1.59 -8.80 -1.66
CA VAL A 129 -2.11 -7.80 -0.70
C VAL A 129 -1.09 -7.60 0.41
N ALA A 130 -0.67 -6.36 0.62
CA ALA A 130 0.19 -6.04 1.76
C ALA A 130 -0.57 -6.25 3.08
N GLN A 131 0.12 -6.77 4.09
CA GLN A 131 -0.41 -7.12 5.40
C GLN A 131 -0.01 -6.10 6.46
N GLU A 132 -0.65 -6.17 7.62
CA GLU A 132 -0.14 -5.50 8.81
C GLU A 132 1.23 -6.07 9.19
N VAL A 133 2.14 -5.20 9.64
CA VAL A 133 3.49 -5.62 10.04
C VAL A 133 3.43 -6.60 11.21
N MET A 134 2.55 -6.32 12.17
CA MET A 134 2.21 -7.21 13.27
C MET A 134 0.69 -7.34 13.38
N PRO A 135 0.17 -8.57 13.52
CA PRO A 135 -1.25 -8.77 13.75
C PRO A 135 -1.66 -8.24 15.13
N LEU A 136 -2.91 -7.84 15.23
CA LEU A 136 -3.51 -7.49 16.51
C LEU A 136 -3.76 -8.76 17.33
N GLU A 137 -3.32 -8.74 18.59
CA GLU A 137 -3.55 -9.80 19.57
C GLU A 137 -4.64 -9.37 20.55
N PRO A 138 -5.67 -10.19 20.79
CA PRO A 138 -6.68 -9.83 21.79
C PRO A 138 -6.06 -9.82 23.20
N VAL A 139 -6.40 -8.80 23.97
CA VAL A 139 -6.02 -8.70 25.39
C VAL A 139 -7.14 -9.31 26.23
N ALA A 140 -6.77 -10.24 27.11
CA ALA A 140 -7.75 -10.91 27.97
C ALA A 140 -8.33 -9.97 29.03
N GLU A 141 -9.62 -10.11 29.34
CA GLU A 141 -10.34 -9.28 30.33
C GLU A 141 -9.72 -9.29 31.75
N HIS A 142 -8.99 -10.36 32.09
CA HIS A 142 -8.31 -10.46 33.37
C HIS A 142 -6.92 -9.81 33.42
N ASP A 143 -6.45 -9.27 32.29
CA ASP A 143 -5.18 -8.56 32.20
C ASP A 143 -5.31 -7.18 32.86
N ALA A 144 -4.28 -6.78 33.61
CA ALA A 144 -4.25 -5.47 34.29
C ALA A 144 -4.34 -4.30 33.29
N ILE A 145 -3.82 -4.50 32.07
CA ILE A 145 -3.91 -3.52 30.96
C ILE A 145 -5.37 -3.34 30.52
N PHE A 146 -6.12 -4.44 30.40
CA PHE A 146 -7.54 -4.37 30.06
C PHE A 146 -8.32 -3.53 31.08
N ALA A 147 -8.13 -3.81 32.37
CA ALA A 147 -8.79 -3.06 33.47
C ALA A 147 -8.44 -1.57 33.41
N ARG A 148 -7.15 -1.22 33.18
CA ARG A 148 -6.72 0.17 33.06
C ARG A 148 -7.36 0.87 31.87
N LEU A 149 -7.33 0.27 30.69
CA LEU A 149 -7.92 0.86 29.49
C LEU A 149 -9.45 0.97 29.60
N GLN A 150 -10.10 0.06 30.32
CA GLN A 150 -11.53 0.15 30.62
C GLN A 150 -11.86 1.38 31.50
N ASP A 151 -11.01 1.71 32.47
CA ASP A 151 -11.17 2.88 33.31
C ASP A 151 -10.89 4.19 32.56
N GLU A 152 -9.91 4.20 31.67
CA GLU A 152 -9.54 5.36 30.85
C GLU A 152 -10.59 5.65 29.74
N TYR A 153 -11.26 4.62 29.23
CA TYR A 153 -12.29 4.74 28.19
C TYR A 153 -13.67 4.32 28.70
N PRO A 154 -14.35 5.19 29.50
CA PRO A 154 -15.62 4.86 30.08
C PRO A 154 -16.73 4.60 29.06
N GLN A 155 -17.76 3.88 29.48
CA GLN A 155 -18.89 3.49 28.61
C GLN A 155 -19.49 4.68 27.86
N GLY A 156 -19.74 4.45 26.55
CA GLY A 156 -20.40 5.43 25.68
C GLY A 156 -19.50 6.20 24.74
N ARG A 157 -18.19 6.03 24.81
CA ARG A 157 -17.25 6.59 23.84
C ARG A 157 -16.83 5.49 22.87
N THR A 158 -17.24 5.57 21.61
CA THR A 158 -16.62 4.79 20.53
C THR A 158 -15.24 5.40 20.33
N VAL A 159 -14.22 4.72 20.77
CA VAL A 159 -12.84 5.09 20.52
C VAL A 159 -12.40 4.25 19.33
N GLU A 160 -12.55 4.81 18.15
CA GLU A 160 -11.82 4.32 17.02
C GLU A 160 -10.45 4.98 17.07
N ASP A 161 -9.44 4.16 17.16
CA ASP A 161 -8.09 4.50 16.83
C ASP A 161 -7.42 5.61 17.65
N HIS A 162 -7.12 5.33 18.90
CA HIS A 162 -5.99 5.96 19.56
C HIS A 162 -5.19 4.85 20.21
N GLY A 163 -4.12 4.42 19.54
CA GLY A 163 -3.11 3.60 20.16
C GLY A 163 -2.53 4.35 21.36
N ASP A 164 -2.90 3.93 22.55
CA ASP A 164 -2.18 4.36 23.75
C ASP A 164 -0.87 3.57 23.79
N SER A 165 0.25 4.28 23.69
CA SER A 165 1.58 3.69 23.75
C SER A 165 1.90 3.39 25.21
N LEU A 166 1.78 2.13 25.59
CA LEU A 166 2.24 1.61 26.87
C LEU A 166 3.62 0.99 26.72
N GLY A 167 4.63 1.81 26.82
CA GLY A 167 5.99 1.37 26.51
C GLY A 167 6.20 1.28 24.99
N GLU A 168 6.57 0.08 24.50
CA GLU A 168 6.84 -0.15 23.07
C GLU A 168 5.60 -0.67 22.29
N ASP A 169 4.64 -1.31 22.97
CA ASP A 169 3.42 -1.86 22.36
C ASP A 169 2.34 -0.79 22.19
N SER A 170 1.52 -0.91 21.17
CA SER A 170 0.32 -0.09 21.00
C SER A 170 -0.96 -0.89 21.25
N PHE A 171 -2.01 -0.21 21.70
CA PHE A 171 -3.29 -0.84 22.01
C PHE A 171 -4.42 -0.17 21.25
N ILE A 172 -5.33 -0.99 20.75
CA ILE A 172 -6.56 -0.56 20.09
C ILE A 172 -7.73 -0.94 20.99
N VAL A 173 -8.50 0.07 21.37
CA VAL A 173 -9.69 -0.09 22.19
C VAL A 173 -10.91 0.16 21.34
N LYS A 174 -11.75 -0.84 21.17
CA LYS A 174 -13.02 -0.73 20.44
C LYS A 174 -14.16 -1.04 21.41
N ARG A 175 -15.29 -0.37 21.22
CA ARG A 175 -16.50 -0.67 21.95
C ARG A 175 -17.61 -1.01 20.96
N ASP A 176 -18.16 -2.19 21.11
CA ASP A 176 -19.24 -2.66 20.27
C ASP A 176 -20.55 -1.88 20.55
N SER A 177 -21.51 -2.02 19.66
CA SER A 177 -22.82 -1.37 19.77
C SER A 177 -23.61 -1.78 21.01
N ASP A 178 -23.30 -2.93 21.60
CA ASP A 178 -23.87 -3.42 22.86
C ASP A 178 -23.13 -2.88 24.11
N GLY A 179 -22.05 -2.13 23.90
CA GLY A 179 -21.22 -1.55 24.97
C GLY A 179 -20.07 -2.45 25.44
N THR A 180 -19.88 -3.64 24.83
CA THR A 180 -18.77 -4.53 25.16
C THR A 180 -17.44 -3.91 24.73
N LEU A 181 -16.45 -3.90 25.63
CA LEU A 181 -15.11 -3.42 25.35
C LEU A 181 -14.26 -4.54 24.75
N GLN A 182 -13.63 -4.25 23.65
CA GLN A 182 -12.60 -5.11 23.05
C GLN A 182 -11.28 -4.36 23.08
N VAL A 183 -10.25 -4.98 23.63
CA VAL A 183 -8.89 -4.45 23.66
C VAL A 183 -7.99 -5.39 22.86
N SER A 184 -7.26 -4.83 21.95
CA SER A 184 -6.25 -5.56 21.17
C SER A 184 -4.90 -4.88 21.36
N ARG A 185 -3.85 -5.68 21.47
CA ARG A 185 -2.46 -5.24 21.53
C ARG A 185 -1.81 -5.44 20.18
N ARG A 186 -1.05 -4.48 19.71
CA ARG A 186 -0.11 -4.63 18.60
C ARG A 186 1.30 -4.65 19.20
N PRO A 187 1.95 -5.82 19.21
CA PRO A 187 3.31 -5.92 19.73
C PRO A 187 4.26 -5.03 18.93
N ALA A 188 5.12 -4.30 19.61
CA ALA A 188 6.17 -3.52 18.96
C ALA A 188 7.11 -4.44 18.18
N THR A 189 7.52 -3.99 17.02
CA THR A 189 8.54 -4.69 16.23
C THR A 189 9.38 -3.71 15.45
N THR A 190 10.62 -4.09 15.17
CA THR A 190 11.55 -3.28 14.40
C THR A 190 11.73 -3.84 13.01
N LEU A 191 12.24 -3.01 12.10
CA LEU A 191 12.54 -3.44 10.73
C LEU A 191 13.50 -4.64 10.70
N THR A 192 14.52 -4.66 11.59
CA THR A 192 15.43 -5.80 11.73
C THR A 192 14.70 -7.10 12.06
N VAL A 193 13.78 -7.07 13.02
CA VAL A 193 12.98 -8.24 13.41
C VAL A 193 12.09 -8.72 12.27
N VAL A 194 11.51 -7.77 11.51
CA VAL A 194 10.72 -8.09 10.31
C VAL A 194 11.57 -8.80 9.26
N GLU A 195 12.75 -8.24 8.94
CA GLU A 195 13.68 -8.83 7.96
C GLU A 195 14.14 -10.24 8.39
N GLU A 196 14.52 -10.43 9.65
CA GLU A 196 14.93 -11.74 10.19
C GLU A 196 13.78 -12.77 10.14
N ARG A 197 12.55 -12.34 10.44
CA ARG A 197 11.35 -13.20 10.36
C ARG A 197 11.12 -13.64 8.93
N LEU A 198 11.16 -12.73 7.97
CA LEU A 198 10.99 -13.04 6.56
C LEU A 198 12.07 -14.00 6.06
N GLN A 199 13.34 -13.75 6.42
CA GLN A 199 14.47 -14.59 6.02
C GLN A 199 14.32 -16.04 6.50
N LYS A 200 13.79 -16.27 7.70
CA LYS A 200 13.53 -17.63 8.23
C LYS A 200 12.54 -18.40 7.35
N TRP A 201 11.67 -17.69 6.64
CA TRP A 201 10.71 -18.26 5.70
C TRP A 201 11.21 -18.21 4.24
N GLY A 202 12.47 -17.77 4.02
CA GLY A 202 13.05 -17.57 2.69
C GLY A 202 12.40 -16.45 1.90
N MET A 203 11.71 -15.56 2.57
CA MET A 203 11.08 -14.37 2.02
C MET A 203 11.92 -13.14 2.37
N ARG A 204 11.60 -12.02 1.75
CA ARG A 204 12.24 -10.73 2.00
C ARG A 204 11.30 -9.57 1.74
N LEU A 205 11.70 -8.38 2.09
CA LEU A 205 11.08 -7.16 1.57
C LEU A 205 11.50 -6.95 0.10
N PRO A 206 10.64 -6.37 -0.74
CA PRO A 206 11.06 -5.89 -2.05
C PRO A 206 12.05 -4.72 -1.89
N THR A 207 12.96 -4.54 -2.83
CA THR A 207 13.74 -3.30 -2.94
C THR A 207 12.85 -2.15 -3.43
N CYS A 208 13.32 -0.90 -3.33
CA CYS A 208 12.59 0.26 -3.86
C CYS A 208 12.26 0.09 -5.35
N ASP A 209 13.23 -0.37 -6.14
CA ASP A 209 13.03 -0.54 -7.58
C ASP A 209 12.05 -1.69 -7.89
N GLU A 210 12.13 -2.78 -7.15
CA GLU A 210 11.18 -3.90 -7.27
C GLU A 210 9.76 -3.49 -6.88
N TRP A 211 9.62 -2.76 -5.78
CA TRP A 211 8.32 -2.26 -5.33
C TRP A 211 7.70 -1.30 -6.36
N GLU A 212 8.47 -0.32 -6.83
CA GLU A 212 8.00 0.67 -7.79
C GLU A 212 7.62 0.00 -9.13
N HIS A 213 8.43 -0.95 -9.61
CA HIS A 213 8.12 -1.75 -10.78
C HIS A 213 6.83 -2.56 -10.62
N ALA A 214 6.71 -3.31 -9.53
CA ALA A 214 5.54 -4.14 -9.26
C ALA A 214 4.26 -3.31 -9.10
N CYS A 215 4.33 -2.18 -8.40
CA CYS A 215 3.19 -1.30 -8.16
C CYS A 215 2.77 -0.54 -9.42
N GLY A 216 3.72 -0.03 -10.18
CA GLY A 216 3.45 0.70 -11.44
C GLY A 216 3.05 -0.21 -12.58
N ALA A 217 3.55 -1.45 -12.59
CA ALA A 217 3.32 -2.45 -13.64
C ALA A 217 3.50 -1.87 -15.05
N GLY A 218 4.58 -1.07 -15.25
CA GLY A 218 4.91 -0.43 -16.50
C GLY A 218 3.98 0.71 -16.92
N ALA A 219 3.29 1.36 -15.98
CA ALA A 219 2.58 2.61 -16.26
C ALA A 219 3.58 3.73 -16.53
N ALA A 220 3.34 4.53 -17.58
CA ALA A 220 4.13 5.71 -17.92
C ALA A 220 3.48 7.02 -17.45
N THR A 221 2.34 6.94 -16.77
CA THR A 221 1.53 8.03 -16.22
C THR A 221 1.83 8.22 -14.75
N LEU A 222 1.46 9.37 -14.18
CA LEU A 222 1.68 9.68 -12.76
C LEU A 222 1.13 8.59 -11.84
N PHE A 223 -0.10 8.17 -12.08
CA PHE A 223 -0.71 7.06 -11.38
C PHE A 223 -0.73 5.81 -12.26
N ARG A 224 -0.83 4.63 -11.65
CA ARG A 224 -0.91 3.36 -12.38
C ARG A 224 -2.13 3.22 -13.30
N TRP A 225 -3.15 4.08 -13.11
CA TRP A 225 -4.40 4.10 -13.92
C TRP A 225 -4.46 5.24 -14.95
N GLY A 226 -3.52 6.17 -14.96
CA GLY A 226 -3.51 7.35 -15.81
C GLY A 226 -3.08 8.60 -15.06
N ASP A 227 -3.40 9.78 -15.59
CA ASP A 227 -3.07 11.07 -14.97
C ASP A 227 -4.25 11.70 -14.21
N GLU A 228 -5.46 11.22 -14.45
CA GLU A 228 -6.66 11.79 -13.86
C GLU A 228 -6.92 11.30 -12.44
N THR A 229 -7.39 12.20 -11.59
CA THR A 229 -7.90 11.92 -10.25
C THR A 229 -9.17 12.71 -9.99
N PRO A 230 -10.07 12.24 -9.12
CA PRO A 230 -11.17 13.05 -8.62
C PRO A 230 -10.66 14.32 -7.92
N ILE A 231 -11.44 15.40 -8.02
CA ILE A 231 -11.17 16.70 -7.39
C ILE A 231 -12.28 17.15 -6.45
N ASP A 232 -13.19 16.24 -6.10
CA ASP A 232 -14.35 16.49 -5.27
C ASP A 232 -14.46 15.52 -4.08
N PHE A 233 -13.52 14.56 -3.97
CA PHE A 233 -13.39 13.68 -2.81
C PHE A 233 -11.95 13.11 -2.70
N TYR A 234 -11.60 12.65 -1.50
CA TYR A 234 -10.31 12.02 -1.20
C TYR A 234 -10.32 10.50 -1.46
N PRO A 235 -9.16 9.86 -1.66
CA PRO A 235 -9.08 8.40 -1.80
C PRO A 235 -9.79 7.65 -0.66
N THR A 236 -9.64 8.14 0.57
CA THR A 236 -10.24 7.56 1.77
C THR A 236 -11.77 7.57 1.76
N ASP A 237 -12.40 8.49 1.04
CA ASP A 237 -13.86 8.56 0.93
C ASP A 237 -14.47 7.38 0.16
N THR A 238 -13.65 6.69 -0.61
CA THR A 238 -14.03 5.48 -1.33
C THR A 238 -13.96 4.23 -0.44
N CYS A 239 -13.27 4.30 0.70
CA CYS A 239 -13.16 3.21 1.65
C CYS A 239 -14.43 3.10 2.53
N ALA A 240 -14.97 1.88 2.66
CA ALA A 240 -16.19 1.66 3.43
C ALA A 240 -16.00 2.01 4.92
N GLU A 241 -14.83 1.69 5.48
CA GLU A 241 -14.48 1.99 6.88
C GLU A 241 -14.44 3.49 7.15
N HIS A 242 -13.73 4.25 6.32
CA HIS A 242 -13.67 5.72 6.47
C HIS A 242 -15.03 6.39 6.27
N ARG A 243 -15.87 5.85 5.37
CA ARG A 243 -17.26 6.35 5.22
C ARG A 243 -18.09 6.10 6.47
N ALA A 244 -17.94 4.93 7.11
CA ALA A 244 -18.60 4.61 8.36
C ALA A 244 -18.17 5.57 9.49
N LEU A 245 -16.85 5.85 9.59
CA LEU A 245 -16.29 6.82 10.53
C LEU A 245 -16.84 8.23 10.34
N LYS A 246 -16.85 8.73 9.10
CA LYS A 246 -17.44 10.03 8.77
C LYS A 246 -18.92 10.09 9.14
N THR A 247 -19.68 9.02 8.86
CA THR A 247 -21.10 8.93 9.23
C THR A 247 -21.29 8.97 10.74
N ALA A 248 -20.49 8.21 11.50
CA ALA A 248 -20.55 8.20 12.95
C ALA A 248 -20.21 9.59 13.53
N TRP A 249 -19.20 10.26 12.95
CA TRP A 249 -18.83 11.62 13.37
C TRP A 249 -19.95 12.64 13.14
N VAL A 250 -20.64 12.58 11.98
CA VAL A 250 -21.79 13.44 11.69
C VAL A 250 -22.93 13.16 12.67
N LEU A 251 -23.23 11.88 12.96
CA LEU A 251 -24.26 11.49 13.91
C LEU A 251 -23.96 11.96 15.34
N SER A 252 -22.68 12.12 15.68
CA SER A 252 -22.24 12.69 16.97
C SER A 252 -22.26 14.22 17.03
N GLY A 253 -22.76 14.89 16.00
CA GLY A 253 -22.85 16.34 15.93
C GLY A 253 -21.68 17.04 15.23
N GLY A 254 -20.80 16.27 14.60
CA GLY A 254 -19.75 16.81 13.75
C GLY A 254 -20.30 17.39 12.44
N LYS A 255 -19.57 18.32 11.84
CA LYS A 255 -19.96 18.94 10.57
C LYS A 255 -19.00 18.54 9.47
N LEU A 256 -19.48 17.86 8.43
CA LEU A 256 -18.67 17.60 7.24
C LEU A 256 -18.36 18.90 6.50
N VAL A 257 -17.13 19.03 6.05
CA VAL A 257 -16.69 20.16 5.23
C VAL A 257 -17.22 20.00 3.79
N TYR A 258 -17.44 18.76 3.35
CA TYR A 258 -18.01 18.41 2.04
C TYR A 258 -18.75 17.06 2.15
N GLU A 259 -19.73 16.85 1.26
CA GLU A 259 -20.38 15.55 1.09
C GLU A 259 -19.59 14.77 0.03
N ALA A 260 -18.97 13.66 0.44
CA ALA A 260 -18.37 12.75 -0.52
C ALA A 260 -19.46 12.14 -1.41
N PRO A 261 -19.43 12.32 -2.73
CA PRO A 261 -20.40 11.68 -3.61
C PRO A 261 -20.30 10.17 -3.48
N ALA A 262 -21.39 9.45 -3.78
CA ALA A 262 -21.37 7.99 -3.88
C ALA A 262 -20.30 7.63 -4.93
N ALA A 263 -19.11 7.25 -4.47
CA ALA A 263 -17.92 7.21 -5.30
C ALA A 263 -18.09 6.17 -6.42
N LYS A 264 -18.13 6.64 -7.65
CA LYS A 264 -18.06 5.79 -8.85
C LYS A 264 -16.61 5.47 -9.24
N TRP A 265 -15.63 6.07 -8.55
CA TRP A 265 -14.22 5.93 -8.85
C TRP A 265 -13.61 4.81 -8.00
N ASP A 266 -13.17 3.74 -8.64
CA ASP A 266 -12.62 2.56 -7.98
C ASP A 266 -11.27 2.09 -8.56
N LEU A 267 -10.70 2.82 -9.54
CA LEU A 267 -9.48 2.40 -10.25
C LEU A 267 -8.31 2.14 -9.31
N HIS A 268 -8.16 2.94 -8.26
CA HIS A 268 -7.10 2.78 -7.25
C HIS A 268 -7.32 1.56 -6.35
N GLN A 269 -8.54 1.01 -6.26
CA GLN A 269 -8.88 -0.16 -5.44
C GLN A 269 -8.79 -1.48 -6.22
N ARG A 270 -8.76 -1.42 -7.55
CA ARG A 270 -8.64 -2.61 -8.40
C ARG A 270 -7.23 -3.17 -8.33
N LEU A 271 -7.09 -4.45 -8.64
CA LEU A 271 -5.78 -5.03 -8.89
C LEU A 271 -5.10 -4.26 -10.02
N ASN A 272 -3.82 -3.96 -9.85
CA ASN A 272 -3.04 -3.36 -10.93
C ASN A 272 -2.78 -4.37 -12.06
N LEU A 273 -2.06 -3.97 -13.10
CA LEU A 273 -1.84 -4.82 -14.26
C LEU A 273 -1.09 -6.13 -13.93
N PHE A 274 -0.26 -6.15 -12.89
CA PHE A 274 0.43 -7.38 -12.43
C PHE A 274 -0.38 -8.19 -11.41
N GLY A 275 -1.61 -7.80 -11.09
CA GLY A 275 -2.48 -8.53 -10.17
C GLY A 275 -2.27 -8.18 -8.70
N LEU A 276 -1.63 -7.05 -8.41
CA LEU A 276 -1.40 -6.59 -7.04
C LEU A 276 -2.51 -5.64 -6.60
N LYS A 277 -2.96 -5.83 -5.39
CA LYS A 277 -3.77 -4.83 -4.68
C LYS A 277 -2.82 -3.85 -4.01
N ILE A 278 -2.63 -2.70 -4.63
CA ILE A 278 -1.83 -1.62 -4.08
C ILE A 278 -2.69 -0.87 -3.06
N ALA A 279 -2.04 -0.31 -2.04
CA ALA A 279 -2.72 0.48 -1.03
C ALA A 279 -3.64 1.52 -1.69
N ASN A 280 -4.90 1.52 -1.27
CA ASN A 280 -5.90 2.51 -1.66
C ASN A 280 -6.05 3.60 -0.58
N ASN A 281 -5.31 3.47 0.50
CA ASN A 281 -5.25 4.42 1.60
C ASN A 281 -3.93 5.21 1.49
N PRO A 282 -3.96 6.51 1.19
CA PRO A 282 -2.78 7.33 1.03
C PRO A 282 -2.00 7.57 2.35
N TYR A 283 -2.54 7.15 3.48
CA TYR A 283 -1.81 7.14 4.75
C TYR A 283 -0.79 6.01 4.85
N GLN A 284 -0.97 4.91 4.09
CA GLN A 284 -0.24 3.67 4.28
C GLN A 284 0.91 3.52 3.30
N SER A 285 2.06 3.13 3.83
CA SER A 285 3.30 2.84 3.09
C SER A 285 3.65 1.36 3.19
N ASP A 286 4.15 0.77 2.11
CA ASP A 286 4.73 -0.57 2.11
C ASP A 286 6.22 -0.50 2.52
N LEU A 287 6.65 -1.34 3.46
CA LEU A 287 8.06 -1.48 3.84
C LEU A 287 8.90 -2.03 2.69
N VAL A 288 10.10 -1.50 2.53
CA VAL A 288 11.08 -1.91 1.49
C VAL A 288 12.46 -2.16 2.10
N ALA A 289 13.26 -2.97 1.40
CA ALA A 289 14.57 -3.43 1.90
C ALA A 289 15.66 -2.35 1.90
N ASP A 290 15.51 -1.29 1.11
CA ASP A 290 16.54 -0.27 0.90
C ASP A 290 15.94 1.16 0.85
N GLY A 291 16.78 2.15 0.53
CA GLY A 291 16.35 3.54 0.38
C GLY A 291 15.69 4.13 1.63
N PRO A 292 14.48 4.73 1.51
CA PRO A 292 13.76 5.33 2.63
C PRO A 292 13.15 4.30 3.58
N ARG A 293 13.15 3.01 3.23
CA ARG A 293 12.58 1.88 3.97
C ARG A 293 11.05 1.77 3.94
N ALA A 294 10.34 2.76 3.42
CA ALA A 294 8.91 2.70 3.15
C ALA A 294 8.58 3.48 1.87
N LEU A 295 7.60 3.01 1.12
CA LEU A 295 7.15 3.63 -0.12
C LEU A 295 5.63 3.59 -0.24
N GLY A 296 5.10 4.55 -0.96
CA GLY A 296 3.65 4.73 -1.08
C GLY A 296 3.10 5.69 -0.04
N GLY A 297 2.20 6.02 0.48
CA GLY A 297 1.62 6.82 1.54
C GLY A 297 2.43 8.02 2.05
N ASP A 298 1.79 8.88 2.79
CA ASP A 298 2.37 10.08 3.38
C ASP A 298 2.09 10.22 4.89
N GLY A 299 1.62 9.15 5.54
CA GLY A 299 1.22 9.21 6.94
C GLY A 299 0.05 10.17 7.20
N GLY A 300 -0.66 10.60 6.17
CA GLY A 300 -1.79 11.52 6.28
C GLY A 300 -1.41 13.01 6.21
N CYS A 301 -0.16 13.35 5.90
CA CYS A 301 0.29 14.75 5.86
C CYS A 301 -0.59 15.62 4.94
N ASN A 302 -0.96 15.15 3.76
CA ASN A 302 -1.77 15.91 2.81
C ASN A 302 -3.26 15.91 3.13
N ILE A 303 -3.82 14.79 3.61
CA ILE A 303 -5.26 14.66 3.86
C ILE A 303 -5.64 15.22 5.22
N CYS A 304 -4.91 14.86 6.27
CA CYS A 304 -5.19 15.36 7.63
C CYS A 304 -5.02 16.89 7.74
N GLY A 305 -4.11 17.44 6.96
CA GLY A 305 -3.92 18.88 6.85
C GLY A 305 -4.99 19.60 6.01
N GLY A 306 -5.85 18.84 5.30
CA GLY A 306 -6.84 19.43 4.39
C GLY A 306 -6.22 20.09 3.17
N ALA A 307 -5.07 19.60 2.71
CA ALA A 307 -4.24 20.24 1.68
C ALA A 307 -4.87 20.27 0.26
N GLY A 308 -6.13 19.84 0.10
CA GLY A 308 -6.85 19.81 -1.16
C GLY A 308 -6.87 18.43 -1.84
N PHE A 309 -7.82 18.24 -2.73
CA PHE A 309 -8.11 16.91 -3.30
C PHE A 309 -6.95 16.36 -4.11
N PHE A 310 -6.37 17.15 -5.04
CA PHE A 310 -5.25 16.67 -5.85
C PHE A 310 -4.08 16.18 -4.99
N LEU A 311 -3.69 16.97 -3.98
CA LEU A 311 -2.61 16.59 -3.07
C LEU A 311 -2.95 15.34 -2.25
N GLY A 312 -4.21 15.15 -1.90
CA GLY A 312 -4.67 13.95 -1.21
C GLY A 312 -4.58 12.67 -2.05
N TRP A 313 -4.61 12.77 -3.38
CA TRP A 313 -4.41 11.63 -4.30
C TRP A 313 -2.95 11.36 -4.60
N LEU A 314 -2.08 12.37 -4.51
CA LEU A 314 -0.68 12.28 -4.93
C LEU A 314 0.12 11.15 -4.27
N PRO A 315 -0.08 10.81 -2.97
CA PRO A 315 0.61 9.69 -2.33
C PRO A 315 0.34 8.33 -2.98
N LEU A 316 -0.71 8.19 -3.79
CA LEU A 316 -1.00 6.96 -4.55
C LEU A 316 -0.26 6.88 -5.90
N ALA A 317 0.51 7.90 -6.26
CA ALA A 317 1.39 7.84 -7.43
C ALA A 317 2.53 6.85 -7.17
N THR A 318 2.83 6.02 -8.17
CA THR A 318 3.81 4.93 -8.01
C THR A 318 5.21 5.44 -7.67
N ALA A 319 5.61 6.53 -8.30
CA ALA A 319 6.90 7.16 -8.07
C ALA A 319 6.91 8.14 -6.89
N PHE A 320 5.81 8.26 -6.13
CA PHE A 320 5.72 9.19 -5.01
C PHE A 320 6.83 8.94 -3.98
N ARG A 321 7.39 10.02 -3.50
CA ARG A 321 8.36 10.06 -2.39
C ARG A 321 7.95 11.15 -1.44
N ASN A 322 7.60 10.76 -0.23
CA ASN A 322 7.24 11.72 0.81
C ASN A 322 8.48 12.56 1.18
N PRO A 323 8.51 13.87 0.89
CA PRO A 323 9.67 14.70 1.19
C PRO A 323 9.88 14.92 2.69
N TYR A 324 8.87 14.66 3.51
CA TYR A 324 8.89 14.82 4.96
C TYR A 324 9.21 13.52 5.69
N GLU A 325 9.25 12.40 4.97
CA GLU A 325 9.53 11.12 5.57
C GLU A 325 11.01 10.98 5.86
N THR A 326 11.35 10.93 7.13
CA THR A 326 12.69 10.54 7.55
C THR A 326 12.87 9.05 7.29
N ARG A 327 14.06 8.68 6.81
CA ARG A 327 14.42 7.27 6.62
C ARG A 327 14.13 6.49 7.89
N ILE A 328 13.37 5.40 7.78
CA ILE A 328 13.08 4.51 8.90
C ILE A 328 14.40 3.87 9.37
N GLU A 329 14.72 4.05 10.65
CA GLU A 329 15.88 3.42 11.27
C GLU A 329 15.61 1.94 11.57
N LEU A 330 16.65 1.10 11.48
CA LEU A 330 16.51 -0.36 11.65
C LEU A 330 15.90 -0.79 13.00
N HIS A 331 16.08 0.02 14.02
CA HIS A 331 15.58 -0.23 15.38
C HIS A 331 14.30 0.56 15.71
N GLN A 332 13.78 1.36 14.77
CA GLN A 332 12.53 2.06 14.94
C GLN A 332 11.37 1.07 14.95
N ASN A 333 10.35 1.31 15.79
CA ASN A 333 9.12 0.55 15.76
C ASN A 333 8.37 0.82 14.45
N VAL A 334 8.02 -0.24 13.74
CA VAL A 334 7.26 -0.20 12.48
C VAL A 334 5.91 -0.91 12.58
N ALA A 335 5.51 -1.31 13.79
CA ALA A 335 4.22 -1.90 14.07
C ALA A 335 3.20 -0.81 14.40
N ASP A 336 2.68 -0.15 13.39
CA ASP A 336 1.70 0.93 13.49
C ASP A 336 0.60 0.79 12.42
N ASP A 337 -0.24 1.81 12.27
CA ASP A 337 -1.32 1.82 11.28
C ASP A 337 -0.89 2.31 9.90
N TYR A 338 0.33 2.85 9.79
CA TYR A 338 0.85 3.47 8.58
C TYR A 338 1.73 2.53 7.77
N HIS A 339 2.46 1.61 8.41
CA HIS A 339 3.36 0.69 7.74
C HIS A 339 2.67 -0.64 7.40
N ARG A 340 2.93 -1.14 6.21
CA ARG A 340 2.44 -2.42 5.69
C ARG A 340 3.61 -3.29 5.25
N LEU A 341 3.41 -4.59 5.35
CA LEU A 341 4.37 -5.61 4.96
C LEU A 341 3.91 -6.26 3.66
N ARG A 342 4.72 -6.15 2.61
CA ARG A 342 4.54 -6.90 1.36
C ARG A 342 5.72 -7.83 1.16
N ARG A 343 5.46 -9.12 1.15
CA ARG A 343 6.51 -10.14 1.03
C ARG A 343 6.91 -10.35 -0.41
N ALA A 344 8.21 -10.55 -0.63
CA ALA A 344 8.77 -10.93 -1.92
C ALA A 344 9.60 -12.21 -1.78
N ILE A 345 9.66 -13.01 -2.84
CA ILE A 345 10.45 -14.22 -2.94
C ILE A 345 11.30 -14.11 -4.20
N SER A 346 12.61 -14.24 -4.04
CA SER A 346 13.53 -14.26 -5.17
C SER A 346 13.37 -15.54 -5.98
N ILE A 347 13.40 -15.39 -7.30
CA ILE A 347 13.42 -16.51 -8.24
C ILE A 347 14.86 -16.70 -8.65
N ASP A 348 15.57 -17.67 -8.02
CA ASP A 348 16.98 -17.98 -8.27
C ASP A 348 17.21 -19.01 -9.38
#